data_b121052789029de3d6e792e93184155e
#
_entry.id   b121052789029de3d6e792e93184155e
#
_cell.length_a   1.000
_cell.length_b   1.000
_cell.length_c   1.000
_cell.angle_alpha   90.00
_cell.angle_beta   90.00
_cell.angle_gamma   90.00
#
_symmetry.space_group_name_H-M   'P 1'
#
loop_
_entity.id
_entity.type
_entity.pdbx_description
1 polymer ?
#
loop_
_entity_poly.entity_id
_entity_poly.type
_entity_poly.pdbx_seq_one_letter_code
_entity_poly.pdbx_strand_id
1 'polypeptide(L)'
;MISGLDYFRELNIASVLLRLVLAMAFGGMIGLERGRKHRAAGFRTYMLVCLGSALTSILSQYLFVQLSTVWAEIAVTTGKQVDVSRLGAKVYSGIGFLAAGTIIVTGRQEVKGMTTAAGLWASACMGIAIGAGFYECVIIAFVLMFLCIHFLPVVEVYLLENARNMNIYVELKSLDELGVLLSHVKAQGVQIYGVAIDRGGEEYHR
;
A
#
# COMPACT_ATOMS: atom_id res chain seq x y z
N MET A 1 6.59 23.98 15.83
CA MET A 1 5.54 24.21 14.82
C MET A 1 5.95 25.45 14.03
N ILE A 2 5.95 25.38 12.71
CA ILE A 2 6.40 26.49 11.85
C ILE A 2 5.21 27.46 11.73
N SER A 3 5.34 28.65 12.32
CA SER A 3 4.28 29.67 12.41
C SER A 3 3.67 30.12 11.06
N GLY A 4 4.36 29.90 9.95
CA GLY A 4 3.86 30.25 8.60
C GLY A 4 2.82 29.27 8.04
N LEU A 5 2.61 28.11 8.65
CA LEU A 5 1.65 27.10 8.18
C LEU A 5 0.29 27.15 8.91
N ASP A 6 0.16 27.99 9.93
CA ASP A 6 -1.06 28.02 10.76
C ASP A 6 -2.29 28.43 9.92
N TYR A 7 -2.14 29.37 8.98
CA TYR A 7 -3.20 29.75 8.05
C TYR A 7 -3.73 28.57 7.23
N PHE A 8 -2.83 27.68 6.80
CA PHE A 8 -3.20 26.49 6.01
C PHE A 8 -3.72 25.32 6.87
N ARG A 9 -3.64 25.43 8.19
CA ARG A 9 -4.24 24.47 9.13
C ARG A 9 -5.69 24.82 9.48
N GLU A 10 -6.09 26.06 9.27
CA GLU A 10 -7.49 26.46 9.42
C GLU A 10 -8.35 25.92 8.27
N LEU A 11 -9.65 25.79 8.52
CA LEU A 11 -10.64 25.36 7.51
C LEU A 11 -11.07 26.55 6.66
N ASN A 12 -10.27 26.90 5.67
CA ASN A 12 -10.59 27.90 4.65
C ASN A 12 -10.49 27.27 3.25
N ILE A 13 -11.10 27.91 2.23
CA ILE A 13 -11.15 27.38 0.86
C ILE A 13 -9.74 27.13 0.29
N ALA A 14 -8.80 28.04 0.57
CA ALA A 14 -7.42 27.89 0.11
C ALA A 14 -6.72 26.69 0.74
N SER A 15 -6.93 26.47 2.05
CA SER A 15 -6.41 25.31 2.78
C SER A 15 -7.00 24.00 2.25
N VAL A 16 -8.32 23.96 2.04
CA VAL A 16 -8.99 22.77 1.48
C VAL A 16 -8.44 22.44 0.10
N LEU A 17 -8.32 23.44 -0.78
CA LEU A 17 -7.77 23.23 -2.10
C LEU A 17 -6.33 22.72 -2.04
N LEU A 18 -5.47 23.34 -1.20
CA LEU A 18 -4.09 22.91 -1.02
C LEU A 18 -4.01 21.45 -0.55
N ARG A 19 -4.80 21.08 0.45
CA ARG A 19 -4.82 19.70 0.99
C ARG A 19 -5.22 18.69 -0.07
N LEU A 20 -6.26 18.97 -0.87
CA LEU A 20 -6.71 18.07 -1.93
C LEU A 20 -5.68 17.95 -3.05
N VAL A 21 -5.05 19.05 -3.45
CA VAL A 21 -3.97 19.05 -4.45
C VAL A 21 -2.74 18.28 -3.94
N LEU A 22 -2.34 18.47 -2.69
CA LEU A 22 -1.25 17.71 -2.08
C LEU A 22 -1.57 16.21 -2.00
N ALA A 23 -2.80 15.85 -1.65
CA ALA A 23 -3.23 14.46 -1.62
C ALA A 23 -3.14 13.80 -3.03
N MET A 24 -3.58 14.52 -4.05
CA MET A 24 -3.42 14.08 -5.44
C MET A 24 -1.96 13.95 -5.85
N ALA A 25 -1.13 14.93 -5.52
CA ALA A 25 0.29 14.95 -5.88
C ALA A 25 1.05 13.79 -5.23
N PHE A 26 0.96 13.63 -3.91
CA PHE A 26 1.68 12.58 -3.19
C PHE A 26 1.18 11.17 -3.53
N GLY A 27 -0.16 10.98 -3.57
CA GLY A 27 -0.73 9.71 -4.03
C GLY A 27 -0.33 9.39 -5.46
N GLY A 28 -0.36 10.39 -6.34
CA GLY A 28 0.06 10.26 -7.74
C GLY A 28 1.53 9.90 -7.90
N MET A 29 2.45 10.54 -7.16
CA MET A 29 3.88 10.23 -7.21
C MET A 29 4.17 8.77 -6.85
N ILE A 30 3.57 8.26 -5.78
CA ILE A 30 3.70 6.85 -5.39
C ILE A 30 3.09 5.95 -6.48
N GLY A 31 1.90 6.28 -6.94
CA GLY A 31 1.19 5.50 -7.96
C GLY A 31 1.88 5.46 -9.32
N LEU A 32 2.61 6.53 -9.71
CA LEU A 32 3.41 6.58 -10.94
C LEU A 32 4.51 5.51 -10.94
N GLU A 33 5.23 5.41 -9.86
CA GLU A 33 6.29 4.40 -9.70
C GLU A 33 5.70 2.98 -9.77
N ARG A 34 4.57 2.74 -9.11
CA ARG A 34 3.87 1.45 -9.13
C ARG A 34 3.35 1.09 -10.51
N GLY A 35 2.80 2.08 -11.23
CA GLY A 35 2.33 1.90 -12.61
C GLY A 35 3.46 1.57 -13.59
N ARG A 36 4.61 2.22 -13.46
CA ARG A 36 5.81 1.91 -14.29
C ARG A 36 6.30 0.48 -14.09
N LYS A 37 6.14 -0.08 -12.90
CA LYS A 37 6.51 -1.47 -12.58
C LYS A 37 5.37 -2.47 -12.85
N HIS A 38 4.33 -2.09 -13.58
CA HIS A 38 3.17 -2.94 -13.93
C HIS A 38 2.53 -3.63 -12.71
N ARG A 39 2.44 -2.93 -11.57
CA ARG A 39 1.78 -3.45 -10.37
C ARG A 39 0.27 -3.34 -10.47
N ALA A 40 -0.47 -4.16 -9.71
CA ALA A 40 -1.93 -4.26 -9.75
C ALA A 40 -2.67 -2.92 -9.53
N ALA A 41 -2.13 -1.99 -8.75
CA ALA A 41 -2.63 -0.64 -8.59
C ALA A 41 -1.57 0.38 -9.04
N GLY A 42 -1.98 1.37 -9.84
CA GLY A 42 -1.11 2.37 -10.44
C GLY A 42 -1.52 3.81 -10.09
N PHE A 43 -1.10 4.75 -10.95
CA PHE A 43 -1.22 6.20 -10.76
C PHE A 43 -2.61 6.66 -10.31
N ARG A 44 -3.65 6.31 -11.08
CA ARG A 44 -5.02 6.77 -10.80
C ARG A 44 -5.56 6.22 -9.48
N THR A 45 -5.27 4.96 -9.18
CA THR A 45 -5.78 4.28 -7.97
C THR A 45 -5.20 4.92 -6.71
N TYR A 46 -3.88 5.12 -6.64
CA TYR A 46 -3.23 5.75 -5.50
C TYR A 46 -3.68 7.20 -5.30
N MET A 47 -3.80 7.96 -6.40
CA MET A 47 -4.28 9.34 -6.38
C MET A 47 -5.70 9.43 -5.81
N LEU A 48 -6.63 8.61 -6.31
CA LEU A 48 -8.02 8.60 -5.87
C LEU A 48 -8.18 8.15 -4.41
N VAL A 49 -7.42 7.13 -3.99
CA VAL A 49 -7.41 6.66 -2.60
C VAL A 49 -6.94 7.76 -1.65
N CYS A 50 -5.83 8.41 -1.97
CA CYS A 50 -5.29 9.49 -1.15
C CYS A 50 -6.25 10.70 -1.10
N LEU A 51 -6.79 11.10 -2.25
CA LEU A 51 -7.76 12.19 -2.37
C LEU A 51 -9.04 11.92 -1.58
N GLY A 52 -9.65 10.74 -1.74
CA GLY A 52 -10.88 10.36 -1.03
C GLY A 52 -10.69 10.30 0.48
N SER A 53 -9.52 9.82 0.92
CA SER A 53 -9.16 9.80 2.34
C SER A 53 -8.96 11.22 2.91
N ALA A 54 -8.31 12.11 2.16
CA ALA A 54 -8.15 13.52 2.55
C ALA A 54 -9.50 14.24 2.64
N LEU A 55 -10.38 14.04 1.65
CA LEU A 55 -11.72 14.60 1.63
C LEU A 55 -12.53 14.12 2.86
N THR A 56 -12.44 12.83 3.21
CA THR A 56 -13.13 12.28 4.39
C THR A 56 -12.65 12.94 5.68
N SER A 57 -11.34 13.19 5.81
CA SER A 57 -10.77 13.88 6.97
C SER A 57 -11.22 15.34 7.04
N ILE A 58 -11.22 16.06 5.92
CA ILE A 58 -11.73 17.45 5.84
C ILE A 58 -13.21 17.50 6.22
N LEU A 59 -14.02 16.60 5.66
CA LEU A 59 -15.45 16.50 5.98
C LEU A 59 -15.69 16.27 7.48
N SER A 60 -14.90 15.42 8.11
CA SER A 60 -14.98 15.17 9.56
C SER A 60 -14.74 16.43 10.38
N GLN A 61 -13.76 17.24 9.97
CA GLN A 61 -13.50 18.54 10.62
C GLN A 61 -14.63 19.56 10.40
N TYR A 62 -15.16 19.64 9.19
CA TYR A 62 -16.32 20.50 8.91
C TYR A 62 -17.55 20.10 9.73
N LEU A 63 -17.84 18.81 9.81
CA LEU A 63 -18.97 18.33 10.63
C LEU A 63 -18.78 18.67 12.12
N PHE A 64 -17.55 18.56 12.63
CA PHE A 64 -17.25 18.95 14.00
C PHE A 64 -17.51 20.43 14.24
N VAL A 65 -17.02 21.30 13.36
CA VAL A 65 -17.24 22.75 13.46
C VAL A 65 -18.72 23.09 13.35
N GLN A 66 -19.45 22.52 12.40
CA GLN A 66 -20.88 22.77 12.22
C GLN A 66 -21.69 22.36 13.44
N LEU A 67 -21.44 21.21 14.03
CA LEU A 67 -22.16 20.71 15.20
C LEU A 67 -21.77 21.44 16.52
N SER A 68 -20.57 22.02 16.55
CA SER A 68 -20.14 22.85 17.70
C SER A 68 -20.56 24.32 17.58
N THR A 69 -21.02 24.77 16.40
CA THR A 69 -21.40 26.16 16.15
C THR A 69 -22.85 26.27 15.68
N VAL A 70 -23.12 26.13 14.39
CA VAL A 70 -24.43 26.39 13.76
C VAL A 70 -25.51 25.41 14.23
N TRP A 71 -25.17 24.15 14.45
CA TRP A 71 -26.10 23.09 14.87
C TRP A 71 -25.96 22.71 16.36
N ALA A 72 -25.34 23.57 17.17
CA ALA A 72 -25.07 23.28 18.58
C ALA A 72 -26.35 22.97 19.38
N GLU A 73 -27.45 23.72 19.16
CA GLU A 73 -28.73 23.49 19.82
C GLU A 73 -29.34 22.13 19.46
N ILE A 74 -29.23 21.74 18.19
CA ILE A 74 -29.68 20.42 17.68
C ILE A 74 -28.84 19.30 18.28
N ALA A 75 -27.54 19.51 18.41
CA ALA A 75 -26.64 18.53 19.00
C ALA A 75 -26.96 18.28 20.49
N VAL A 76 -27.25 19.34 21.24
CA VAL A 76 -27.64 19.27 22.66
C VAL A 76 -28.99 18.56 22.81
N THR A 77 -30.00 18.94 22.03
CA THR A 77 -31.36 18.37 22.14
C THR A 77 -31.40 16.88 21.73
N THR A 78 -30.55 16.47 20.81
CA THR A 78 -30.48 15.06 20.34
C THR A 78 -29.48 14.22 21.11
N GLY A 79 -28.70 14.80 22.03
CA GLY A 79 -27.62 14.10 22.76
C GLY A 79 -26.50 13.56 21.87
N LYS A 80 -26.39 14.03 20.64
CA LYS A 80 -25.40 13.55 19.68
C LYS A 80 -24.06 14.26 19.89
N GLN A 81 -23.06 13.51 20.29
CA GLN A 81 -21.67 13.95 20.26
C GLN A 81 -21.04 13.60 18.92
N VAL A 82 -20.19 14.51 18.40
CA VAL A 82 -19.45 14.27 17.16
C VAL A 82 -18.13 13.60 17.49
N ASP A 83 -17.99 12.38 17.01
CA ASP A 83 -16.73 11.67 17.02
C ASP A 83 -16.01 11.90 15.68
N VAL A 84 -15.06 12.83 15.68
CA VAL A 84 -14.25 13.19 14.49
C VAL A 84 -13.47 11.99 13.96
N SER A 85 -13.18 11.01 14.81
CA SER A 85 -12.39 9.82 14.42
C SER A 85 -13.19 8.80 13.62
N ARG A 86 -14.52 8.79 13.75
CA ARG A 86 -15.37 7.73 13.14
C ARG A 86 -15.29 7.65 11.62
N LEU A 87 -15.24 8.80 10.93
CA LEU A 87 -15.14 8.80 9.47
C LEU A 87 -13.77 8.27 9.03
N GLY A 88 -12.70 8.70 9.69
CA GLY A 88 -11.35 8.18 9.43
C GLY A 88 -11.24 6.68 9.70
N ALA A 89 -11.81 6.19 10.80
CA ALA A 89 -11.83 4.75 11.12
C ALA A 89 -12.53 3.92 10.03
N LYS A 90 -13.60 4.44 9.42
CA LYS A 90 -14.29 3.79 8.30
C LYS A 90 -13.43 3.75 7.02
N VAL A 91 -12.62 4.77 6.78
CA VAL A 91 -11.66 4.76 5.65
C VAL A 91 -10.62 3.65 5.87
N TYR A 92 -10.02 3.54 7.06
CA TYR A 92 -9.03 2.50 7.36
C TYR A 92 -9.59 1.09 7.15
N SER A 93 -10.84 0.85 7.56
CA SER A 93 -11.51 -0.44 7.35
C SER A 93 -11.86 -0.67 5.87
N GLY A 94 -12.41 0.36 5.21
CA GLY A 94 -12.88 0.28 3.82
C GLY A 94 -11.75 0.06 2.82
N ILE A 95 -10.61 0.72 3.02
CA ILE A 95 -9.46 0.55 2.14
C ILE A 95 -8.86 -0.87 2.21
N GLY A 96 -9.05 -1.56 3.35
CA GLY A 96 -8.65 -2.96 3.49
C GLY A 96 -9.30 -3.87 2.47
N PHE A 97 -10.56 -3.63 2.11
CA PHE A 97 -11.27 -4.37 1.08
C PHE A 97 -10.68 -4.13 -0.33
N LEU A 98 -10.42 -2.87 -0.68
CA LEU A 98 -9.76 -2.51 -1.95
C LEU A 98 -8.34 -3.09 -2.03
N ALA A 99 -7.59 -3.00 -0.94
CA ALA A 99 -6.24 -3.52 -0.86
C ALA A 99 -6.21 -5.05 -1.01
N ALA A 100 -7.13 -5.76 -0.34
CA ALA A 100 -7.28 -7.22 -0.49
C ALA A 100 -7.57 -7.63 -1.93
N GLY A 101 -8.35 -6.83 -2.68
CA GLY A 101 -8.62 -7.05 -4.10
C GLY A 101 -7.38 -7.00 -4.99
N THR A 102 -6.25 -6.50 -4.51
CA THR A 102 -4.98 -6.49 -5.26
C THR A 102 -4.09 -7.70 -4.96
N ILE A 103 -4.46 -8.54 -4.00
CA ILE A 103 -3.71 -9.74 -3.60
C ILE A 103 -4.22 -10.92 -4.41
N ILE A 104 -3.31 -11.56 -5.14
CA ILE A 104 -3.61 -12.71 -6.00
C ILE A 104 -2.76 -13.88 -5.52
N VAL A 105 -3.42 -15.02 -5.30
CA VAL A 105 -2.75 -16.29 -5.02
C VAL A 105 -2.71 -17.09 -6.31
N THR A 106 -1.52 -17.42 -6.79
CA THR A 106 -1.33 -18.26 -7.99
C THR A 106 -1.31 -19.74 -7.61
N GLY A 107 -1.57 -20.63 -8.57
CA GLY A 107 -1.62 -22.09 -8.34
C GLY A 107 -0.31 -22.71 -7.80
N ARG A 108 0.79 -21.95 -7.78
CA ARG A 108 2.08 -22.33 -7.17
C ARG A 108 2.25 -21.84 -5.73
N GLN A 109 1.16 -21.47 -5.06
CA GLN A 109 1.14 -20.89 -3.70
C GLN A 109 1.94 -19.57 -3.57
N GLU A 110 2.26 -18.90 -4.66
CA GLU A 110 2.87 -17.58 -4.62
C GLU A 110 1.81 -16.51 -4.38
N VAL A 111 2.03 -15.68 -3.39
CA VAL A 111 1.16 -14.54 -3.07
C VAL A 111 1.75 -13.28 -3.69
N LYS A 112 1.05 -12.73 -4.69
CA LYS A 112 1.45 -11.48 -5.37
C LYS A 112 0.53 -10.33 -4.94
N GLY A 113 1.04 -9.11 -4.92
CA GLY A 113 0.25 -7.90 -4.65
C GLY A 113 0.29 -7.39 -3.20
N MET A 114 0.90 -8.09 -2.24
CA MET A 114 0.96 -7.68 -0.83
C MET A 114 1.53 -6.27 -0.63
N THR A 115 2.66 -5.96 -1.29
CA THR A 115 3.27 -4.61 -1.24
C THR A 115 2.34 -3.55 -1.84
N THR A 116 1.57 -3.90 -2.88
CA THR A 116 0.58 -3.00 -3.48
C THR A 116 -0.56 -2.73 -2.51
N ALA A 117 -1.08 -3.77 -1.84
CA ALA A 117 -2.12 -3.66 -0.82
C ALA A 117 -1.67 -2.79 0.37
N ALA A 118 -0.49 -3.05 0.90
CA ALA A 118 0.11 -2.25 1.98
C ALA A 118 0.32 -0.79 1.55
N GLY A 119 0.80 -0.56 0.32
CA GLY A 119 0.99 0.78 -0.24
C GLY A 119 -0.32 1.56 -0.40
N LEU A 120 -1.41 0.93 -0.83
CA LEU A 120 -2.73 1.55 -0.91
C LEU A 120 -3.24 1.96 0.47
N TRP A 121 -3.10 1.07 1.46
CA TRP A 121 -3.47 1.36 2.85
C TRP A 121 -2.67 2.53 3.40
N ALA A 122 -1.36 2.53 3.24
CA ALA A 122 -0.48 3.62 3.68
C ALA A 122 -0.78 4.95 2.95
N SER A 123 -1.13 4.91 1.66
CA SER A 123 -1.57 6.09 0.90
C SER A 123 -2.88 6.67 1.43
N ALA A 124 -3.83 5.83 1.88
CA ALA A 124 -5.04 6.30 2.53
C ALA A 124 -4.76 6.98 3.88
N CYS A 125 -3.87 6.37 4.70
CA CYS A 125 -3.42 6.98 5.97
C CYS A 125 -2.78 8.35 5.74
N MET A 126 -1.92 8.46 4.73
CA MET A 126 -1.30 9.72 4.33
C MET A 126 -2.35 10.75 3.89
N GLY A 127 -3.36 10.33 3.12
CA GLY A 127 -4.47 11.18 2.73
C GLY A 127 -5.23 11.75 3.93
N ILE A 128 -5.55 10.93 4.95
CA ILE A 128 -6.18 11.39 6.18
C ILE A 128 -5.30 12.43 6.90
N ALA A 129 -4.00 12.19 6.99
CA ALA A 129 -3.08 13.13 7.62
C ALA A 129 -2.98 14.47 6.87
N ILE A 130 -2.97 14.44 5.53
CA ILE A 130 -3.04 15.65 4.67
C ILE A 130 -4.34 16.40 4.94
N GLY A 131 -5.48 15.70 4.91
CA GLY A 131 -6.78 16.27 5.17
C GLY A 131 -6.90 16.87 6.58
N ALA A 132 -6.20 16.31 7.55
CA ALA A 132 -6.11 16.84 8.91
C ALA A 132 -5.17 18.06 9.05
N GLY A 133 -4.34 18.35 8.03
CA GLY A 133 -3.40 19.48 8.06
C GLY A 133 -2.08 19.18 8.77
N PHE A 134 -1.71 17.89 8.96
CA PHE A 134 -0.45 17.46 9.56
C PHE A 134 0.68 17.39 8.53
N TYR A 135 1.02 18.52 7.91
CA TYR A 135 1.96 18.59 6.78
C TYR A 135 3.34 18.03 7.08
N GLU A 136 3.88 18.29 8.28
CA GLU A 136 5.20 17.80 8.70
C GLU A 136 5.24 16.26 8.74
N CYS A 137 4.22 15.66 9.35
CA CYS A 137 4.10 14.20 9.41
C CYS A 137 3.95 13.59 8.00
N VAL A 138 3.22 14.28 7.13
CA VAL A 138 3.00 13.82 5.74
C VAL A 138 4.30 13.81 4.95
N ILE A 139 5.12 14.86 5.04
CA ILE A 139 6.40 14.91 4.33
C ILE A 139 7.32 13.78 4.79
N ILE A 140 7.43 13.58 6.10
CA ILE A 140 8.26 12.49 6.65
C ILE A 140 7.72 11.12 6.19
N ALA A 141 6.41 10.90 6.33
CA ALA A 141 5.79 9.64 5.92
C ALA A 141 5.96 9.38 4.42
N PHE A 142 5.77 10.41 3.58
CA PHE A 142 5.97 10.30 2.14
C PHE A 142 7.40 9.89 1.78
N VAL A 143 8.40 10.55 2.37
CA VAL A 143 9.81 10.22 2.13
C VAL A 143 10.10 8.77 2.52
N LEU A 144 9.65 8.34 3.71
CA LEU A 144 9.85 6.97 4.17
C LEU A 144 9.14 5.95 3.30
N MET A 145 7.88 6.21 2.91
CA MET A 145 7.14 5.34 2.00
C MET A 145 7.81 5.24 0.63
N PHE A 146 8.26 6.37 0.09
CA PHE A 146 8.97 6.42 -1.18
C PHE A 146 10.27 5.64 -1.14
N LEU A 147 11.04 5.78 -0.05
CA LEU A 147 12.25 4.99 0.19
C LEU A 147 11.94 3.49 0.26
N CYS A 148 10.92 3.09 1.02
CA CYS A 148 10.51 1.69 1.13
C CYS A 148 10.10 1.09 -0.22
N ILE A 149 9.35 1.82 -1.02
CA ILE A 149 8.82 1.31 -2.30
C ILE A 149 9.90 1.29 -3.40
N HIS A 150 10.82 2.26 -3.37
CA HIS A 150 11.80 2.46 -4.45
C HIS A 150 13.15 1.80 -4.15
N PHE A 151 13.68 1.97 -2.95
CA PHE A 151 15.03 1.52 -2.60
C PHE A 151 15.09 0.12 -1.99
N LEU A 152 14.12 -0.26 -1.15
CA LEU A 152 14.15 -1.58 -0.54
C LEU A 152 14.19 -2.75 -1.53
N PRO A 153 13.49 -2.73 -2.68
CA PRO A 153 13.60 -3.80 -3.66
C PRO A 153 15.02 -3.99 -4.20
N VAL A 154 15.81 -2.92 -4.32
CA VAL A 154 17.22 -3.01 -4.76
C VAL A 154 18.07 -3.70 -3.69
N VAL A 155 17.84 -3.33 -2.42
CA VAL A 155 18.52 -3.97 -1.28
C VAL A 155 18.11 -5.43 -1.16
N GLU A 156 16.85 -5.74 -1.35
CA GLU A 156 16.31 -7.11 -1.32
C GLU A 156 16.98 -7.99 -2.38
N VAL A 157 17.08 -7.52 -3.62
CA VAL A 157 17.76 -8.24 -4.71
C VAL A 157 19.23 -8.46 -4.35
N TYR A 158 19.92 -7.43 -3.89
CA TYR A 158 21.34 -7.54 -3.48
C TYR A 158 21.55 -8.54 -2.35
N LEU A 159 20.65 -8.57 -1.35
CA LEU A 159 20.72 -9.54 -0.26
C LEU A 159 20.41 -10.96 -0.72
N LEU A 160 19.45 -11.13 -1.65
CA LEU A 160 19.07 -12.42 -2.21
C LEU A 160 20.15 -12.98 -3.15
N GLU A 161 20.79 -12.14 -3.95
CA GLU A 161 21.91 -12.55 -4.82
C GLU A 161 23.12 -13.02 -4.00
N ASN A 162 23.33 -12.42 -2.82
CA ASN A 162 24.37 -12.84 -1.88
C ASN A 162 23.94 -14.01 -0.96
N ALA A 163 22.67 -14.38 -0.97
CA ALA A 163 22.20 -15.59 -0.30
C ALA A 163 22.66 -16.81 -1.09
N ARG A 164 23.34 -17.75 -0.40
CA ARG A 164 23.89 -18.98 -1.02
C ARG A 164 22.80 -19.98 -1.46
N ASN A 165 21.54 -19.58 -1.51
CA ASN A 165 20.41 -20.43 -1.92
C ASN A 165 20.11 -20.21 -3.41
N MET A 166 20.08 -21.30 -4.17
CA MET A 166 19.82 -21.30 -5.61
C MET A 166 18.63 -22.21 -5.92
N ASN A 167 17.68 -21.72 -6.66
CA ASN A 167 16.62 -22.55 -7.24
C ASN A 167 17.05 -23.01 -8.62
N ILE A 168 17.15 -24.32 -8.79
CA ILE A 168 17.54 -24.94 -10.07
C ILE A 168 16.30 -25.54 -10.68
N TYR A 169 16.04 -25.20 -11.93
CA TYR A 169 15.00 -25.82 -12.76
C TYR A 169 15.67 -26.89 -13.62
N VAL A 170 15.17 -28.12 -13.53
CA VAL A 170 15.70 -29.24 -14.31
C VAL A 170 14.56 -29.97 -14.99
N GLU A 171 14.63 -30.12 -16.29
CA GLU A 171 13.73 -30.98 -17.07
C GLU A 171 14.29 -32.36 -17.15
N LEU A 172 13.55 -33.35 -16.67
CA LEU A 172 13.93 -34.77 -16.69
C LEU A 172 13.00 -35.54 -17.64
N LYS A 173 13.54 -36.50 -18.35
CA LYS A 173 12.76 -37.38 -19.25
C LYS A 173 11.93 -38.38 -18.46
N SER A 174 12.42 -38.84 -17.31
CA SER A 174 11.68 -39.74 -16.42
C SER A 174 11.93 -39.40 -14.95
N LEU A 175 10.99 -39.79 -14.08
CA LEU A 175 11.12 -39.60 -12.64
C LEU A 175 12.22 -40.44 -12.00
N ASP A 176 12.64 -41.51 -12.68
CA ASP A 176 13.72 -42.39 -12.20
C ASP A 176 15.07 -41.67 -12.18
N GLU A 177 15.29 -40.72 -13.10
CA GLU A 177 16.51 -39.89 -13.18
C GLU A 177 16.63 -38.90 -12.00
N LEU A 178 15.51 -38.58 -11.33
CA LEU A 178 15.48 -37.64 -10.19
C LEU A 178 16.33 -38.16 -9.02
N GLY A 179 16.25 -39.47 -8.74
CA GLY A 179 17.02 -40.06 -7.65
C GLY A 179 18.53 -39.99 -7.87
N VAL A 180 18.95 -40.19 -9.13
CA VAL A 180 20.35 -40.10 -9.53
C VAL A 180 20.84 -38.67 -9.43
N LEU A 181 20.04 -37.68 -9.90
CA LEU A 181 20.37 -36.27 -9.82
C LEU A 181 20.52 -35.80 -8.37
N LEU A 182 19.56 -36.16 -7.50
CA LEU A 182 19.59 -35.77 -6.08
C LEU A 182 20.81 -36.38 -5.36
N SER A 183 21.15 -37.63 -5.64
CA SER A 183 22.34 -38.27 -5.07
C SER A 183 23.63 -37.61 -5.51
N HIS A 184 23.71 -37.21 -6.80
CA HIS A 184 24.87 -36.50 -7.35
C HIS A 184 25.06 -35.12 -6.73
N VAL A 185 23.99 -34.35 -6.61
CA VAL A 185 24.01 -33.02 -6.00
C VAL A 185 24.40 -33.09 -4.53
N LYS A 186 23.87 -34.07 -3.78
CA LYS A 186 24.26 -34.30 -2.37
C LYS A 186 25.73 -34.72 -2.23
N ALA A 187 26.27 -35.51 -3.16
CA ALA A 187 27.66 -35.91 -3.12
C ALA A 187 28.63 -34.74 -3.31
N GLN A 188 28.18 -33.63 -3.90
CA GLN A 188 28.94 -32.40 -4.02
C GLN A 188 28.84 -31.48 -2.78
N GLY A 189 28.22 -31.94 -1.69
CA GLY A 189 28.09 -31.18 -0.43
C GLY A 189 27.01 -30.11 -0.45
N VAL A 190 26.12 -30.10 -1.44
CA VAL A 190 25.01 -29.14 -1.53
C VAL A 190 23.83 -29.63 -0.69
N GLN A 191 23.30 -28.77 0.17
CA GLN A 191 22.08 -29.05 0.95
C GLN A 191 20.85 -28.78 0.10
N ILE A 192 19.98 -29.78 -0.04
CA ILE A 192 18.70 -29.67 -0.77
C ILE A 192 17.60 -29.38 0.26
N TYR A 193 17.00 -28.18 0.17
CA TYR A 193 15.94 -27.73 1.07
C TYR A 193 14.53 -28.13 0.64
N GLY A 194 14.32 -28.36 -0.67
CA GLY A 194 13.03 -28.79 -1.18
C GLY A 194 13.13 -29.23 -2.64
N VAL A 195 12.26 -30.17 -3.03
CA VAL A 195 12.10 -30.61 -4.40
C VAL A 195 10.63 -30.48 -4.76
N ALA A 196 10.33 -29.63 -5.74
CA ALA A 196 8.99 -29.51 -6.30
C ALA A 196 8.98 -30.20 -7.67
N ILE A 197 8.04 -31.14 -7.86
CA ILE A 197 7.85 -31.85 -9.12
C ILE A 197 6.64 -31.26 -9.83
N ASP A 198 6.88 -30.55 -10.93
CA ASP A 198 5.83 -30.12 -11.82
C ASP A 198 5.69 -31.19 -12.92
N ARG A 199 4.60 -31.94 -12.88
CA ARG A 199 4.24 -32.86 -13.96
C ARG A 199 3.58 -32.01 -15.03
N GLY A 200 4.33 -31.56 -16.03
CA GLY A 200 3.84 -30.76 -17.15
C GLY A 200 2.56 -31.39 -17.74
N GLY A 201 1.43 -31.01 -17.21
CA GLY A 201 0.11 -31.23 -17.79
C GLY A 201 -0.13 -30.11 -18.78
N GLU A 202 -0.48 -30.48 -20.01
CA GLU A 202 -0.98 -29.65 -21.09
C GLU A 202 -1.62 -28.34 -20.64
N GLU A 203 -1.02 -27.20 -21.03
CA GLU A 203 -1.61 -25.92 -21.40
C GLU A 203 -0.64 -24.76 -21.23
N TYR A 204 0.34 -24.67 -22.15
CA TYR A 204 0.89 -23.36 -22.49
C TYR A 204 0.95 -23.24 -24.02
N HIS A 205 -0.25 -23.29 -24.63
CA HIS A 205 -0.49 -22.67 -25.92
C HIS A 205 -1.67 -21.70 -25.75
N ARG A 206 -1.35 -20.43 -25.44
CA ARG A 206 -1.99 -19.24 -26.02
C ARG A 206 -1.43 -17.98 -25.39
#